data_cc71a06c9921bac2120e03fb0b9d7451
#
_entry.id   cc71a06c9921bac2120e03fb0b9d7451
#
_cell.length_a   1.000
_cell.length_b   1.000
_cell.length_c   1.000
_cell.angle_alpha   90.00
_cell.angle_beta   90.00
_cell.angle_gamma   90.00
#
_symmetry.space_group_name_H-M   'P 1'
#
loop_
_entity.id
_entity.type
_entity.pdbx_description
1 polymer ?
#
loop_
_entity_poly.entity_id
_entity_poly.type
_entity_poly.pdbx_seq_one_letter_code
_entity_poly.pdbx_strand_id
1 'polypeptide(L)'
;MLYTNEYKEQLILKHKQQHWGGGVASKSNVIYAHALGLGVNKILDYGCGAGDFKKAMKSDPWKSKFEISEYDPGIHGKDELPNVHDYVVCVDVLEHIEPECLNDVLAHLALLMRVGGYFLISTVPAFQNLPDGRNAHLIIEPAEWWEKKLSEKFELTTHYIAEGACAYFI
;
A
#
# COMPACT_ATOMS: atom_id res chain seq x y z
N MET A 1 -4.05 -16.78 -2.32
CA MET A 1 -2.58 -16.62 -2.51
C MET A 1 -2.30 -15.13 -2.69
N LEU A 2 -1.31 -14.57 -1.97
CA LEU A 2 -1.06 -13.12 -2.01
C LEU A 2 -0.22 -12.67 -3.23
N TYR A 3 0.56 -13.56 -3.79
CA TYR A 3 1.40 -13.37 -4.97
C TYR A 3 1.86 -14.75 -5.48
N THR A 4 2.26 -14.83 -6.75
CA THR A 4 2.92 -16.04 -7.29
C THR A 4 4.42 -16.02 -6.95
N ASN A 5 5.08 -17.17 -7.03
CA ASN A 5 6.53 -17.24 -6.82
C ASN A 5 7.28 -16.44 -7.90
N GLU A 6 6.81 -16.54 -9.14
CA GLU A 6 7.36 -15.78 -10.28
C GLU A 6 7.30 -14.28 -10.03
N TYR A 7 6.17 -13.78 -9.55
CA TYR A 7 6.02 -12.36 -9.23
C TYR A 7 6.91 -11.93 -8.06
N LYS A 8 7.01 -12.75 -7.00
CA LYS A 8 7.92 -12.47 -5.88
C LYS A 8 9.36 -12.33 -6.36
N GLU A 9 9.82 -13.16 -7.30
CA GLU A 9 11.15 -13.05 -7.89
C GLU A 9 11.32 -11.72 -8.64
N GLN A 10 10.29 -11.28 -9.39
CA GLN A 10 10.32 -9.98 -10.08
C GLN A 10 10.43 -8.81 -9.08
N LEU A 11 9.69 -8.86 -7.97
CA LEU A 11 9.77 -7.85 -6.91
C LEU A 11 11.18 -7.78 -6.30
N ILE A 12 11.76 -8.93 -5.95
CA ILE A 12 13.12 -9.01 -5.39
C ILE A 12 14.15 -8.41 -6.35
N LEU A 13 14.07 -8.75 -7.64
CA LEU A 13 14.96 -8.20 -8.66
C LEU A 13 14.76 -6.69 -8.82
N LYS A 14 13.52 -6.21 -8.82
CA LYS A 14 13.18 -4.79 -8.96
C LYS A 14 13.77 -3.97 -7.81
N HIS A 15 13.59 -4.41 -6.57
CA HIS A 15 14.14 -3.74 -5.39
C HIS A 15 15.67 -3.72 -5.35
N LYS A 16 16.33 -4.73 -5.94
CA LYS A 16 17.80 -4.74 -6.07
C LYS A 16 18.33 -3.76 -7.10
N GLN A 17 17.56 -3.50 -8.15
CA GLN A 17 18.01 -2.66 -9.27
C GLN A 17 17.86 -1.17 -8.99
N GLN A 18 16.89 -0.77 -8.17
CA GLN A 18 16.58 0.64 -7.93
C GLN A 18 15.78 0.86 -6.65
N HIS A 19 15.79 2.12 -6.18
CA HIS A 19 14.89 2.58 -5.14
C HIS A 19 13.45 2.56 -5.70
N TRP A 20 12.61 1.66 -5.19
CA TRP A 20 11.23 1.51 -5.61
C TRP A 20 10.29 1.62 -4.41
N GLY A 21 9.17 2.36 -4.60
CA GLY A 21 8.26 2.72 -3.52
C GLY A 21 8.77 3.93 -2.72
N GLY A 22 8.06 5.04 -2.76
CA GLY A 22 8.43 6.26 -2.04
C GLY A 22 7.29 7.29 -2.03
N GLY A 23 6.27 7.07 -2.85
CA GLY A 23 5.11 7.95 -2.96
C GLY A 23 4.39 8.20 -1.64
N VAL A 24 4.35 7.20 -0.78
CA VAL A 24 3.69 7.24 0.54
C VAL A 24 4.26 8.30 1.49
N ALA A 25 5.54 8.64 1.39
CA ALA A 25 6.16 9.67 2.24
C ALA A 25 5.48 11.03 2.09
N SER A 26 5.06 11.39 0.88
CA SER A 26 4.31 12.64 0.59
C SER A 26 2.92 12.67 1.22
N LYS A 27 2.37 11.52 1.60
CA LYS A 27 1.05 11.36 2.23
C LYS A 27 1.13 11.30 3.76
N SER A 28 2.32 11.36 4.34
CA SER A 28 2.53 11.22 5.79
C SER A 28 1.68 12.19 6.64
N ASN A 29 1.42 13.41 6.16
CA ASN A 29 0.59 14.38 6.89
C ASN A 29 -0.89 13.97 6.93
N VAL A 30 -1.46 13.57 5.80
CA VAL A 30 -2.86 13.17 5.72
C VAL A 30 -3.11 11.87 6.48
N ILE A 31 -2.20 10.91 6.36
CA ILE A 31 -2.26 9.65 7.10
C ILE A 31 -2.16 9.89 8.60
N TYR A 32 -1.21 10.74 9.02
CA TYR A 32 -1.06 11.14 10.43
C TYR A 32 -2.34 11.77 10.99
N ALA A 33 -2.91 12.76 10.29
CA ALA A 33 -4.10 13.46 10.74
C ALA A 33 -5.30 12.53 10.90
N HIS A 34 -5.51 11.62 9.94
CA HIS A 34 -6.60 10.64 9.99
C HIS A 34 -6.39 9.63 11.12
N ALA A 35 -5.22 9.01 11.22
CA ALA A 35 -4.89 8.06 12.28
C ALA A 35 -5.00 8.68 13.68
N LEU A 36 -4.54 9.94 13.84
CA LEU A 36 -4.68 10.68 15.09
C LEU A 36 -6.16 10.94 15.44
N GLY A 37 -6.97 11.31 14.45
CA GLY A 37 -8.42 11.51 14.62
C GLY A 37 -9.15 10.25 15.07
N LEU A 38 -8.67 9.07 14.66
CA LEU A 38 -9.19 7.76 15.10
C LEU A 38 -8.61 7.29 16.45
N GLY A 39 -7.66 8.03 17.03
CA GLY A 39 -7.03 7.67 18.31
C GLY A 39 -6.07 6.47 18.22
N VAL A 40 -5.59 6.11 17.05
CA VAL A 40 -4.68 4.97 16.83
C VAL A 40 -3.23 5.44 16.70
N ASN A 41 -2.29 4.57 17.05
CA ASN A 41 -0.87 4.86 16.97
C ASN A 41 0.00 3.72 16.40
N LYS A 42 -0.62 2.57 16.05
CA LYS A 42 0.06 1.42 15.43
C LYS A 42 -0.35 1.30 13.99
N ILE A 43 0.58 1.55 13.09
CA ILE A 43 0.36 1.60 11.65
C ILE A 43 1.18 0.51 10.97
N LEU A 44 0.55 -0.25 10.09
CA LEU A 44 1.22 -1.13 9.14
C LEU A 44 1.37 -0.39 7.80
N ASP A 45 2.59 -0.29 7.33
CA ASP A 45 2.92 0.13 5.95
C ASP A 45 2.99 -1.14 5.08
N TYR A 46 1.91 -1.42 4.37
CA TYR A 46 1.75 -2.60 3.52
C TYR A 46 2.22 -2.30 2.11
N GLY A 47 3.26 -2.99 1.65
CA GLY A 47 4.00 -2.65 0.42
C GLY A 47 4.97 -1.48 0.67
N CYS A 48 5.68 -1.52 1.78
CA CYS A 48 6.48 -0.40 2.29
C CYS A 48 7.69 -0.02 1.42
N GLY A 49 8.08 -0.87 0.47
CA GLY A 49 9.25 -0.64 -0.37
C GLY A 49 10.49 -0.26 0.45
N ALA A 50 11.17 0.80 0.07
CA ALA A 50 12.37 1.28 0.74
C ALA A 50 12.17 1.85 2.16
N GLY A 51 10.92 1.88 2.67
CA GLY A 51 10.58 2.34 4.02
C GLY A 51 10.56 3.86 4.18
N ASP A 52 10.26 4.58 3.12
CA ASP A 52 10.30 6.05 3.15
C ASP A 52 9.17 6.64 3.99
N PHE A 53 8.02 5.96 4.09
CA PHE A 53 6.95 6.38 5.01
C PHE A 53 7.42 6.38 6.47
N LYS A 54 8.00 5.28 6.91
CA LYS A 54 8.55 5.17 8.28
C LYS A 54 9.60 6.23 8.55
N LYS A 55 10.51 6.49 7.60
CA LYS A 55 11.51 7.55 7.70
C LYS A 55 10.84 8.93 7.84
N ALA A 56 9.84 9.24 7.00
CA ALA A 56 9.10 10.50 7.05
C ALA A 56 8.35 10.66 8.38
N MET A 57 7.70 9.61 8.87
CA MET A 57 7.02 9.62 10.18
C MET A 57 8.00 9.82 11.34
N LYS A 58 9.16 9.16 11.30
CA LYS A 58 10.16 9.26 12.38
C LYS A 58 10.96 10.55 12.38
N SER A 59 11.06 11.25 11.26
CA SER A 59 11.76 12.53 11.16
C SER A 59 10.99 13.72 11.77
N ASP A 60 9.69 13.57 12.01
CA ASP A 60 8.81 14.60 12.56
C ASP A 60 8.54 14.29 14.05
N PRO A 61 8.83 15.22 14.99
CA PRO A 61 8.65 14.98 16.43
C PRO A 61 7.23 14.60 16.85
N TRP A 62 6.21 15.12 16.16
CA TRP A 62 4.81 14.82 16.45
C TRP A 62 4.41 13.44 15.95
N LYS A 63 4.89 13.06 14.76
CA LYS A 63 4.61 11.77 14.11
C LYS A 63 5.48 10.63 14.64
N SER A 64 6.65 10.95 15.21
CA SER A 64 7.62 9.95 15.69
C SER A 64 7.08 9.02 16.78
N LYS A 65 5.97 9.41 17.44
CA LYS A 65 5.26 8.63 18.46
C LYS A 65 4.52 7.42 17.89
N PHE A 66 4.21 7.43 16.58
CA PHE A 66 3.55 6.31 15.94
C PHE A 66 4.50 5.12 15.80
N GLU A 67 4.00 3.93 16.10
CA GLU A 67 4.70 2.67 15.84
C GLU A 67 4.41 2.26 14.40
N ILE A 68 5.46 2.19 13.56
CA ILE A 68 5.35 1.83 12.16
C ILE A 68 5.97 0.46 11.94
N SER A 69 5.13 -0.52 11.60
CA SER A 69 5.54 -1.82 11.09
C SER A 69 5.59 -1.78 9.57
N GLU A 70 6.48 -2.55 8.98
CA GLU A 70 6.72 -2.56 7.53
C GLU A 70 6.55 -3.97 6.99
N TYR A 71 5.86 -4.10 5.87
CA TYR A 71 5.72 -5.35 5.12
C TYR A 71 5.94 -5.11 3.64
N ASP A 72 6.80 -5.91 3.03
CA ASP A 72 7.01 -5.96 1.59
C ASP A 72 7.53 -7.34 1.19
N PRO A 73 6.81 -8.12 0.34
CA PRO A 73 7.21 -9.48 0.01
C PRO A 73 8.49 -9.57 -0.82
N GLY A 74 8.91 -8.46 -1.46
CA GLY A 74 10.13 -8.38 -2.28
C GLY A 74 11.38 -7.97 -1.50
N ILE A 75 11.28 -7.68 -0.18
CA ILE A 75 12.39 -7.15 0.60
C ILE A 75 12.70 -8.08 1.78
N HIS A 76 13.89 -8.67 1.76
CA HIS A 76 14.36 -9.53 2.84
C HIS A 76 14.34 -8.80 4.20
N GLY A 77 13.77 -9.44 5.20
CA GLY A 77 13.59 -8.88 6.55
C GLY A 77 12.32 -8.03 6.70
N LYS A 78 11.54 -7.85 5.62
CA LYS A 78 10.22 -7.24 5.63
C LYS A 78 9.16 -8.17 5.02
N ASP A 79 9.54 -9.36 4.61
CA ASP A 79 8.72 -10.34 3.89
C ASP A 79 8.00 -11.35 4.79
N GLU A 80 8.13 -11.23 6.10
CA GLU A 80 7.31 -11.99 7.05
C GLU A 80 5.89 -11.42 7.08
N LEU A 81 4.88 -12.33 7.06
CA LEU A 81 3.48 -11.92 7.11
C LEU A 81 3.19 -11.08 8.35
N PRO A 82 2.58 -9.90 8.19
CA PRO A 82 2.36 -9.00 9.31
C PRO A 82 1.23 -9.48 10.23
N ASN A 83 1.30 -9.07 11.49
CA ASN A 83 0.21 -9.21 12.44
C ASN A 83 -0.86 -8.14 12.23
N VAL A 84 -1.99 -8.28 12.92
CA VAL A 84 -3.07 -7.30 12.95
C VAL A 84 -2.58 -5.97 13.55
N HIS A 85 -2.97 -4.86 12.92
CA HIS A 85 -2.68 -3.48 13.32
C HIS A 85 -3.96 -2.67 13.45
N ASP A 86 -3.90 -1.55 14.16
CA ASP A 86 -5.05 -0.67 14.29
C ASP A 86 -5.31 0.08 12.96
N TYR A 87 -4.25 0.40 12.23
CA TYR A 87 -4.33 1.16 10.99
C TYR A 87 -3.42 0.56 9.90
N VAL A 88 -3.92 0.50 8.66
CA VAL A 88 -3.15 0.00 7.52
C VAL A 88 -3.02 1.08 6.45
N VAL A 89 -1.79 1.29 6.01
CA VAL A 89 -1.46 2.15 4.87
C VAL A 89 -1.11 1.24 3.69
N CYS A 90 -1.77 1.45 2.55
CA CYS A 90 -1.54 0.72 1.31
C CYS A 90 -1.53 1.74 0.16
N VAL A 91 -0.35 2.19 -0.24
CA VAL A 91 -0.15 3.31 -1.17
C VAL A 91 0.74 2.88 -2.32
N ASP A 92 0.22 2.99 -3.54
CA ASP A 92 0.89 2.54 -4.76
C ASP A 92 1.28 1.05 -4.66
N VAL A 93 0.30 0.17 -4.33
CA VAL A 93 0.50 -1.27 -4.13
C VAL A 93 -0.55 -2.11 -4.88
N LEU A 94 -1.83 -1.78 -4.76
CA LEU A 94 -2.91 -2.64 -5.27
C LEU A 94 -2.90 -2.78 -6.78
N GLU A 95 -2.51 -1.74 -7.50
CA GLU A 95 -2.32 -1.75 -8.96
C GLU A 95 -1.16 -2.64 -9.42
N HIS A 96 -0.23 -2.95 -8.52
CA HIS A 96 0.89 -3.85 -8.80
C HIS A 96 0.57 -5.32 -8.56
N ILE A 97 -0.55 -5.64 -7.90
CA ILE A 97 -0.93 -7.02 -7.58
C ILE A 97 -1.34 -7.76 -8.85
N GLU A 98 -0.95 -9.02 -8.96
CA GLU A 98 -1.44 -9.90 -10.03
C GLU A 98 -2.97 -10.01 -9.94
N PRO A 99 -3.71 -9.83 -11.05
CA PRO A 99 -5.19 -9.77 -11.03
C PRO A 99 -5.84 -10.96 -10.31
N GLU A 100 -5.29 -12.16 -10.46
CA GLU A 100 -5.76 -13.38 -9.81
C GLU A 100 -5.52 -13.40 -8.30
N CYS A 101 -4.58 -12.61 -7.79
CA CYS A 101 -4.25 -12.52 -6.37
C CYS A 101 -4.99 -11.38 -5.64
N LEU A 102 -5.60 -10.45 -6.37
CA LEU A 102 -6.19 -9.24 -5.79
C LEU A 102 -7.23 -9.54 -4.70
N ASN A 103 -8.13 -10.49 -4.93
CA ASN A 103 -9.16 -10.84 -3.95
C ASN A 103 -8.57 -11.35 -2.63
N ASP A 104 -7.51 -12.13 -2.71
CA ASP A 104 -6.83 -12.67 -1.53
C ASP A 104 -6.06 -11.57 -0.79
N VAL A 105 -5.45 -10.64 -1.52
CA VAL A 105 -4.78 -9.46 -0.94
C VAL A 105 -5.79 -8.55 -0.22
N LEU A 106 -6.94 -8.27 -0.83
CA LEU A 106 -7.99 -7.47 -0.18
C LEU A 106 -8.55 -8.16 1.07
N ALA A 107 -8.74 -9.48 1.02
CA ALA A 107 -9.14 -10.26 2.20
C ALA A 107 -8.07 -10.23 3.30
N HIS A 108 -6.78 -10.31 2.94
CA HIS A 108 -5.67 -10.20 3.87
C HIS A 108 -5.62 -8.81 4.53
N LEU A 109 -5.75 -7.72 3.74
CA LEU A 109 -5.81 -6.36 4.27
C LEU A 109 -6.97 -6.17 5.25
N ALA A 110 -8.16 -6.73 4.94
CA ALA A 110 -9.31 -6.67 5.84
C ALA A 110 -9.07 -7.41 7.16
N LEU A 111 -8.33 -8.53 7.15
CA LEU A 111 -7.96 -9.25 8.36
C LEU A 111 -6.91 -8.51 9.21
N LEU A 112 -6.05 -7.73 8.58
CA LEU A 112 -4.96 -7.00 9.24
C LEU A 112 -5.39 -5.69 9.89
N MET A 113 -6.51 -5.12 9.48
CA MET A 113 -6.96 -3.78 9.85
C MET A 113 -8.09 -3.84 10.89
N ARG A 114 -7.91 -3.16 12.04
CA ARG A 114 -8.90 -3.13 13.11
C ARG A 114 -9.81 -1.91 13.11
N VAL A 115 -9.25 -0.75 12.84
CA VAL A 115 -9.92 0.54 13.05
C VAL A 115 -10.09 1.30 11.75
N GLY A 116 -9.04 1.36 10.93
CA GLY A 116 -9.11 2.10 9.68
C GLY A 116 -7.84 1.99 8.85
N GLY A 117 -7.84 2.67 7.71
CA GLY A 117 -6.71 2.66 6.79
C GLY A 117 -6.69 3.84 5.83
N TYR A 118 -5.64 3.87 5.04
CA TYR A 118 -5.51 4.79 3.92
C TYR A 118 -4.97 4.04 2.72
N PHE A 119 -5.77 4.01 1.66
CA PHE A 119 -5.41 3.38 0.38
C PHE A 119 -5.30 4.44 -0.70
N LEU A 120 -4.23 4.38 -1.47
CA LEU A 120 -4.03 5.18 -2.68
C LEU A 120 -3.61 4.25 -3.80
N ILE A 121 -4.22 4.41 -4.96
CA ILE A 121 -4.09 3.52 -6.11
C ILE A 121 -3.87 4.37 -7.35
N SER A 122 -2.90 4.01 -8.17
CA SER A 122 -2.73 4.58 -9.51
C SER A 122 -3.71 3.94 -10.50
N THR A 123 -4.31 4.75 -11.35
CA THR A 123 -5.28 4.32 -12.37
C THR A 123 -4.71 4.42 -13.81
N VAL A 124 -3.42 4.68 -13.92
CA VAL A 124 -2.70 4.81 -15.19
C VAL A 124 -1.52 3.84 -15.26
N PRO A 125 -0.99 3.51 -16.44
CA PRO A 125 0.19 2.68 -16.58
C PRO A 125 1.37 3.24 -15.78
N ALA A 126 2.16 2.34 -15.18
CA ALA A 126 3.42 2.72 -14.53
C ALA A 126 4.40 3.27 -15.56
N PHE A 127 5.24 4.19 -15.12
CA PHE A 127 6.36 4.69 -15.92
C PHE A 127 7.46 3.61 -16.13
N GLN A 128 7.46 2.59 -15.29
CA GLN A 128 8.48 1.55 -15.26
C GLN A 128 7.87 0.18 -15.52
N ASN A 129 8.69 -0.73 -16.07
CA ASN A 129 8.35 -2.12 -16.25
C ASN A 129 8.97 -3.00 -15.15
N LEU A 130 8.38 -4.17 -14.95
CA LEU A 130 9.00 -5.29 -14.23
C LEU A 130 10.20 -5.82 -15.00
N PRO A 131 11.12 -6.55 -14.36
CA PRO A 131 12.27 -7.18 -15.05
C PRO A 131 11.87 -8.12 -16.19
N ASP A 132 10.69 -8.72 -16.17
CA ASP A 132 10.16 -9.58 -17.24
C ASP A 132 9.54 -8.81 -18.41
N GLY A 133 9.52 -7.48 -18.37
CA GLY A 133 9.04 -6.59 -19.44
C GLY A 133 7.58 -6.17 -19.32
N ARG A 134 6.77 -6.78 -18.43
CA ARG A 134 5.40 -6.32 -18.15
C ARG A 134 5.41 -4.93 -17.52
N ASN A 135 4.37 -4.13 -17.78
CA ASN A 135 4.17 -2.89 -17.03
C ASN A 135 4.10 -3.19 -15.53
N ALA A 136 4.70 -2.34 -14.69
CA ALA A 136 4.70 -2.58 -13.25
C ALA A 136 3.30 -2.44 -12.64
N HIS A 137 2.38 -1.65 -13.24
CA HIS A 137 0.97 -1.69 -12.88
C HIS A 137 0.29 -2.83 -13.65
N LEU A 138 -0.02 -3.91 -12.96
CA LEU A 138 -0.65 -5.10 -13.54
C LEU A 138 -2.16 -4.96 -13.65
N ILE A 139 -2.76 -4.05 -12.85
CA ILE A 139 -4.18 -3.71 -12.88
C ILE A 139 -4.30 -2.21 -13.19
N ILE A 140 -4.76 -1.89 -14.40
CA ILE A 140 -4.96 -0.51 -14.86
C ILE A 140 -6.45 -0.33 -15.09
N GLU A 141 -7.15 0.10 -14.05
CA GLU A 141 -8.61 0.25 -14.04
C GLU A 141 -8.98 1.65 -13.54
N PRO A 142 -10.14 2.20 -13.96
CA PRO A 142 -10.57 3.52 -13.53
C PRO A 142 -10.99 3.56 -12.05
N ALA A 143 -11.08 4.76 -11.48
CA ALA A 143 -11.39 4.95 -10.05
C ALA A 143 -12.72 4.29 -9.65
N GLU A 144 -13.74 4.33 -10.51
CA GLU A 144 -15.06 3.72 -10.27
C GLU A 144 -14.98 2.19 -10.15
N TRP A 145 -14.07 1.56 -10.90
CA TRP A 145 -13.82 0.13 -10.78
C TRP A 145 -13.18 -0.20 -9.45
N TRP A 146 -12.17 0.60 -9.03
CA TRP A 146 -11.49 0.42 -7.74
C TRP A 146 -12.44 0.67 -6.56
N GLU A 147 -13.27 1.72 -6.63
CA GLU A 147 -14.28 2.00 -5.61
C GLU A 147 -15.23 0.81 -5.43
N LYS A 148 -15.79 0.31 -6.53
CA LYS A 148 -16.65 -0.88 -6.50
C LYS A 148 -15.91 -2.09 -5.92
N LYS A 149 -14.67 -2.31 -6.34
CA LYS A 149 -13.85 -3.46 -5.93
C LYS A 149 -13.51 -3.43 -4.44
N LEU A 150 -13.12 -2.29 -3.94
CA LEU A 150 -12.82 -2.09 -2.52
C LEU A 150 -14.08 -2.19 -1.65
N SER A 151 -15.21 -1.67 -2.11
CA SER A 151 -16.50 -1.72 -1.40
C SER A 151 -17.04 -3.14 -1.17
N GLU A 152 -16.48 -4.15 -1.84
CA GLU A 152 -16.78 -5.56 -1.55
C GLU A 152 -16.26 -6.00 -0.15
N LYS A 153 -15.31 -5.25 0.41
CA LYS A 153 -14.61 -5.62 1.66
C LYS A 153 -14.55 -4.49 2.70
N PHE A 154 -14.66 -3.24 2.29
CA PHE A 154 -14.41 -2.08 3.13
C PHE A 154 -15.53 -1.06 3.03
N GLU A 155 -15.78 -0.33 4.12
CA GLU A 155 -16.55 0.91 4.10
C GLU A 155 -15.58 2.04 3.69
N LEU A 156 -15.91 2.73 2.58
CA LEU A 156 -15.02 3.73 1.98
C LEU A 156 -15.50 5.15 2.26
N THR A 157 -14.56 6.02 2.59
CA THR A 157 -14.72 7.46 2.45
C THR A 157 -13.74 7.96 1.40
N THR A 158 -14.25 8.47 0.28
CA THR A 158 -13.40 9.00 -0.78
C THR A 158 -12.63 10.20 -0.29
N HIS A 159 -11.29 10.12 -0.34
CA HIS A 159 -10.42 11.24 -0.03
C HIS A 159 -10.26 12.16 -1.25
N TYR A 160 -9.87 11.59 -2.38
CA TYR A 160 -9.89 12.28 -3.67
C TYR A 160 -9.93 11.30 -4.83
N ILE A 161 -10.44 11.78 -5.97
CA ILE A 161 -10.32 11.17 -7.28
C ILE A 161 -9.73 12.24 -8.20
N ALA A 162 -8.64 11.92 -8.87
CA ALA A 162 -7.96 12.80 -9.81
C ALA A 162 -7.55 12.02 -11.06
N GLU A 163 -7.14 12.72 -12.11
CA GLU A 163 -6.56 12.06 -13.28
C GLU A 163 -5.33 11.25 -12.85
N GLY A 164 -5.39 9.96 -13.07
CA GLY A 164 -4.30 9.01 -12.80
C GLY A 164 -4.25 8.42 -11.40
N ALA A 165 -5.12 8.81 -10.45
CA ALA A 165 -5.13 8.20 -9.11
C ALA A 165 -6.45 8.37 -8.36
N CYS A 166 -6.74 7.45 -7.43
CA CYS A 166 -7.80 7.56 -6.44
C CYS A 166 -7.29 7.20 -5.04
N ALA A 167 -7.87 7.83 -4.02
CA ALA A 167 -7.51 7.56 -2.63
C ALA A 167 -8.74 7.53 -1.72
N TYR A 168 -8.69 6.62 -0.74
CA TYR A 168 -9.78 6.34 0.17
C TYR A 168 -9.28 6.23 1.60
N PHE A 169 -10.08 6.73 2.54
CA PHE A 169 -10.04 6.31 3.93
C PHE A 169 -10.96 5.10 4.11
N ILE A 170 -10.50 4.18 4.95
CA ILE A 170 -11.19 2.95 5.30
C ILE A 170 -11.60 3.03 6.77
#